data_8b36f6d430fa557172768ab619fec1e1
#
_entry.id   8b36f6d430fa557172768ab619fec1e1
#
_cell.length_a   1.000
_cell.length_b   1.000
_cell.length_c   1.000
_cell.angle_alpha   90.00
_cell.angle_beta   90.00
_cell.angle_gamma   90.00
#
_symmetry.space_group_name_H-M   'P 1'
#
loop_
_entity.id
_entity.type
_entity.pdbx_description
1 polymer ?
#
loop_
_entity_poly.entity_id
_entity_poly.type
_entity_poly.pdbx_seq_one_letter_code
_entity_poly.pdbx_strand_id
1 'polypeptide(L)'
;MTQPANHEKKARHVKATWGKRCNKLLFMSTVEDPELPSVKLDVEEGRNFLWAKTKEAFRYVYEHHWDDADWFFKADDDTYAVMENMRFLLEPYPPQHPIYFGCKFKPFTKQGYMSGGAGYVLSREALRRFVEVGLKDPKKCRKDHGGAEDAEMGKCMEKLNVTAGDSRDAQGRYRFFPFTPESHLVAEKFPKNFWYWKYVFYPQPRGMDCCSDSAISFHYVPPNMMYTIEYLIYHLKPYGVRTRLIPAAPPDSAVIPPGVHFPTPPTTASPIGKTTVPEVPRRTTRAAVKAASPHAAPKTTAGKRLTTPAARTKRSVSMLPSRRPTGGSAKPRRPTEAAAGRKTATPGAPAEKKAPTVRTARPTAAASQPPATGKDSGKPAAKGA
;
A
#
# COMPACT_ATOMS: atom_id res chain seq x y z
N MET A 1 9.51 0.39 4.44
CA MET A 1 10.38 -0.75 4.04
C MET A 1 10.58 -0.65 2.54
N THR A 2 11.83 -0.64 2.06
CA THR A 2 12.15 -0.53 0.63
C THR A 2 13.40 -1.36 0.30
N GLN A 3 13.79 -1.40 -0.96
CA GLN A 3 15.02 -2.03 -1.44
C GLN A 3 15.70 -1.12 -2.47
N PRO A 4 17.01 -1.25 -2.73
CA PRO A 4 17.74 -0.34 -3.62
C PRO A 4 17.08 -0.14 -4.99
N ALA A 5 16.56 -1.22 -5.59
CA ALA A 5 15.88 -1.16 -6.89
C ALA A 5 14.58 -0.34 -6.89
N ASN A 6 14.04 -0.04 -5.70
CA ASN A 6 12.80 0.69 -5.51
C ASN A 6 13.00 2.13 -5.00
N HIS A 7 14.22 2.55 -4.68
CA HIS A 7 14.48 3.90 -4.20
C HIS A 7 13.87 4.93 -5.16
N GLU A 8 14.28 4.90 -6.41
CA GLU A 8 13.80 5.79 -7.46
C GLU A 8 12.35 5.50 -7.86
N LYS A 9 12.00 4.21 -7.98
CA LYS A 9 10.72 3.79 -8.57
C LYS A 9 9.54 3.89 -7.62
N LYS A 10 9.76 3.84 -6.29
CA LYS A 10 8.70 3.82 -5.28
C LYS A 10 8.98 4.74 -4.09
N ALA A 11 10.11 4.60 -3.40
CA ALA A 11 10.40 5.29 -2.15
C ALA A 11 10.35 6.81 -2.28
N ARG A 12 10.90 7.40 -3.34
CA ARG A 12 10.85 8.85 -3.59
C ARG A 12 9.40 9.37 -3.70
N HIS A 13 8.48 8.57 -4.21
CA HIS A 13 7.07 8.95 -4.33
C HIS A 13 6.36 8.92 -2.97
N VAL A 14 6.72 7.98 -2.09
CA VAL A 14 6.30 8.00 -0.68
C VAL A 14 6.81 9.29 0.00
N LYS A 15 8.09 9.63 -0.17
CA LYS A 15 8.67 10.87 0.37
C LYS A 15 7.94 12.11 -0.14
N ALA A 16 7.61 12.16 -1.43
CA ALA A 16 6.96 13.30 -2.07
C ALA A 16 5.46 13.45 -1.71
N THR A 17 4.80 12.38 -1.28
CA THR A 17 3.37 12.37 -0.95
C THR A 17 3.15 12.29 0.56
N TRP A 18 2.62 11.21 1.06
CA TRP A 18 2.20 11.07 2.46
C TRP A 18 3.37 11.04 3.48
N GLY A 19 4.57 10.63 3.05
CA GLY A 19 5.75 10.57 3.90
C GLY A 19 6.12 11.92 4.52
N LYS A 20 5.87 13.03 3.82
CA LYS A 20 6.09 14.40 4.33
C LYS A 20 5.22 14.78 5.55
N ARG A 21 4.19 13.97 5.87
CA ARG A 21 3.30 14.17 7.02
C ARG A 21 3.71 13.36 8.25
N CYS A 22 4.74 12.53 8.12
CA CYS A 22 5.36 11.88 9.27
C CYS A 22 6.19 12.89 10.06
N ASN A 23 6.25 12.76 11.38
CA ASN A 23 7.18 13.53 12.20
C ASN A 23 8.63 13.15 11.88
N LYS A 24 8.88 11.84 11.74
CA LYS A 24 10.14 11.26 11.26
C LYS A 24 9.82 10.24 10.17
N LEU A 25 10.51 10.32 9.04
CA LEU A 25 10.42 9.36 7.93
C LEU A 25 11.78 8.70 7.73
N LEU A 26 11.82 7.37 7.73
CA LEU A 26 13.02 6.58 7.47
C LEU A 26 12.71 5.51 6.42
N PHE A 27 13.60 5.35 5.46
CA PHE A 27 13.51 4.28 4.47
C PHE A 27 14.49 3.17 4.83
N MET A 28 13.98 2.05 5.34
CA MET A 28 14.77 0.88 5.70
C MET A 28 15.14 0.09 4.44
N SER A 29 16.42 0.11 4.09
CA SER A 29 16.98 -0.47 2.88
C SER A 29 18.28 -1.23 3.20
N THR A 30 18.96 -1.78 2.20
CA THR A 30 20.31 -2.37 2.34
C THR A 30 21.40 -1.47 1.75
N VAL A 31 21.02 -0.30 1.22
CA VAL A 31 21.94 0.72 0.69
C VAL A 31 21.45 2.08 1.14
N GLU A 32 22.37 2.95 1.50
CA GLU A 32 22.10 4.36 1.73
C GLU A 32 21.85 5.08 0.40
N ASP A 33 20.96 6.08 0.47
CA ASP A 33 20.62 6.94 -0.66
C ASP A 33 20.59 8.40 -0.15
N PRO A 34 21.45 9.28 -0.66
CA PRO A 34 21.55 10.66 -0.18
C PRO A 34 20.30 11.50 -0.46
N GLU A 35 19.48 11.10 -1.44
CA GLU A 35 18.23 11.79 -1.75
C GLU A 35 17.06 11.29 -0.90
N LEU A 36 17.21 10.16 -0.19
CA LEU A 36 16.23 9.60 0.72
C LEU A 36 16.78 9.62 2.15
N PRO A 37 15.97 9.80 3.19
CA PRO A 37 16.38 9.51 4.56
C PRO A 37 16.41 7.97 4.76
N SER A 38 17.33 7.31 4.05
CA SER A 38 17.49 5.86 4.05
C SER A 38 18.49 5.40 5.09
N VAL A 39 18.19 4.24 5.67
CA VAL A 39 19.00 3.54 6.64
C VAL A 39 19.48 2.24 6.00
N LYS A 40 20.79 2.04 5.98
CA LYS A 40 21.39 0.79 5.54
C LYS A 40 21.30 -0.25 6.66
N LEU A 41 20.53 -1.30 6.40
CA LEU A 41 20.44 -2.46 7.28
C LEU A 41 21.34 -3.59 6.77
N ASP A 42 21.98 -4.30 7.68
CA ASP A 42 22.81 -5.47 7.36
C ASP A 42 21.93 -6.73 7.26
N VAL A 43 21.17 -6.80 6.17
CA VAL A 43 20.28 -7.93 5.84
C VAL A 43 20.27 -8.19 4.35
N GLU A 44 19.93 -9.40 3.96
CA GLU A 44 19.70 -9.73 2.55
C GLU A 44 18.36 -9.16 2.06
N GLU A 45 18.30 -8.86 0.75
CA GLU A 45 17.06 -8.45 0.10
C GLU A 45 16.22 -9.66 -0.36
N GLY A 46 14.95 -9.43 -0.49
CA GLY A 46 14.01 -10.39 -1.03
C GLY A 46 12.96 -10.86 -0.03
N ARG A 47 11.97 -11.53 -0.57
CA ARG A 47 10.76 -11.90 0.18
C ARG A 47 11.04 -12.81 1.38
N ASN A 48 12.05 -13.63 1.29
CA ASN A 48 12.43 -14.57 2.38
C ASN A 48 13.13 -13.88 3.54
N PHE A 49 13.58 -12.64 3.38
CA PHE A 49 14.31 -11.89 4.39
C PHE A 49 13.51 -10.75 5.01
N LEU A 50 12.22 -10.64 4.69
CA LEU A 50 11.37 -9.57 5.23
C LEU A 50 11.31 -9.59 6.75
N TRP A 51 11.28 -10.77 7.39
CA TRP A 51 11.29 -10.88 8.84
C TRP A 51 12.63 -10.41 9.44
N ALA A 52 13.76 -10.75 8.82
CA ALA A 52 15.05 -10.21 9.24
C ALA A 52 15.08 -8.69 9.12
N LYS A 53 14.64 -8.17 7.98
CA LYS A 53 14.61 -6.73 7.72
C LYS A 53 13.74 -5.97 8.73
N THR A 54 12.58 -6.51 9.07
CA THR A 54 11.69 -5.92 10.07
C THR A 54 12.30 -5.91 11.46
N LYS A 55 12.98 -6.99 11.86
CA LYS A 55 13.69 -7.05 13.14
C LYS A 55 14.78 -5.98 13.24
N GLU A 56 15.64 -5.89 12.22
CA GLU A 56 16.73 -4.92 12.20
C GLU A 56 16.21 -3.47 12.11
N ALA A 57 15.16 -3.24 11.32
CA ALA A 57 14.54 -1.92 11.23
C ALA A 57 14.01 -1.44 12.58
N PHE A 58 13.28 -2.26 13.31
CA PHE A 58 12.76 -1.88 14.63
C PHE A 58 13.85 -1.81 15.70
N ARG A 59 14.92 -2.62 15.60
CA ARG A 59 16.09 -2.47 16.46
C ARG A 59 16.74 -1.12 16.23
N TYR A 60 17.02 -0.75 14.99
CA TYR A 60 17.60 0.54 14.64
C TYR A 60 16.73 1.70 15.15
N VAL A 61 15.41 1.64 14.93
CA VAL A 61 14.49 2.67 15.41
C VAL A 61 14.50 2.78 16.93
N TYR A 62 14.57 1.65 17.64
CA TYR A 62 14.67 1.63 19.09
C TYR A 62 15.96 2.27 19.59
N GLU A 63 17.09 1.95 18.98
CA GLU A 63 18.42 2.42 19.39
C GLU A 63 18.67 3.90 19.08
N HIS A 64 18.08 4.44 17.99
CA HIS A 64 18.42 5.76 17.50
C HIS A 64 17.26 6.77 17.55
N HIS A 65 16.01 6.32 17.72
CA HIS A 65 14.80 7.13 17.57
C HIS A 65 13.74 6.84 18.63
N TRP A 66 14.12 6.24 19.73
CA TRP A 66 13.23 5.89 20.83
C TRP A 66 12.48 7.10 21.39
N ASP A 67 13.19 8.21 21.57
CA ASP A 67 12.64 9.44 22.15
C ASP A 67 11.99 10.38 21.13
N ASP A 68 12.12 10.08 19.84
CA ASP A 68 11.61 10.93 18.77
C ASP A 68 10.09 10.80 18.57
N ALA A 69 9.45 9.72 19.03
CA ALA A 69 8.04 9.46 18.75
C ALA A 69 7.38 8.52 19.78
N ASP A 70 6.07 8.64 19.90
CA ASP A 70 5.21 7.76 20.70
C ASP A 70 4.73 6.53 19.96
N TRP A 71 4.69 6.59 18.63
CA TRP A 71 4.15 5.56 17.76
C TRP A 71 5.05 5.32 16.56
N PHE A 72 5.23 4.05 16.20
CA PHE A 72 6.16 3.61 15.17
C PHE A 72 5.41 2.82 14.10
N PHE A 73 5.28 3.41 12.91
CA PHE A 73 4.52 2.85 11.80
C PHE A 73 5.44 2.17 10.78
N LYS A 74 5.23 0.89 10.53
CA LYS A 74 5.86 0.12 9.45
C LYS A 74 4.94 0.11 8.24
N ALA A 75 5.44 0.51 7.09
CA ALA A 75 4.77 0.43 5.81
C ALA A 75 5.73 -0.02 4.71
N ASP A 76 5.19 -0.62 3.65
CA ASP A 76 5.94 -0.95 2.45
C ASP A 76 5.99 0.26 1.49
N ASP A 77 6.89 0.24 0.52
CA ASP A 77 7.10 1.36 -0.41
C ASP A 77 5.99 1.52 -1.47
N ASP A 78 4.98 0.66 -1.43
CA ASP A 78 3.75 0.74 -2.20
C ASP A 78 2.49 0.83 -1.31
N THR A 79 2.66 1.26 -0.07
CA THR A 79 1.56 1.62 0.83
C THR A 79 1.34 3.14 0.77
N TYR A 80 0.10 3.58 0.65
CA TYR A 80 -0.29 4.98 0.88
C TYR A 80 -0.95 5.10 2.25
N ALA A 81 -0.60 6.13 3.03
CA ALA A 81 -1.16 6.34 4.36
C ALA A 81 -1.66 7.78 4.57
N VAL A 82 -2.78 7.93 5.26
CA VAL A 82 -3.37 9.19 5.72
C VAL A 82 -2.97 9.39 7.17
N MET A 83 -1.93 10.17 7.40
CA MET A 83 -1.29 10.29 8.72
C MET A 83 -2.17 11.01 9.74
N GLU A 84 -3.05 11.89 9.31
CA GLU A 84 -4.03 12.56 10.16
C GLU A 84 -5.03 11.55 10.74
N ASN A 85 -5.52 10.63 9.91
CA ASN A 85 -6.42 9.57 10.36
C ASN A 85 -5.71 8.54 11.26
N MET A 86 -4.40 8.33 11.03
CA MET A 86 -3.57 7.54 11.94
C MET A 86 -3.52 8.20 13.32
N ARG A 87 -3.20 9.50 13.40
CA ARG A 87 -3.17 10.25 14.67
C ARG A 87 -4.53 10.23 15.36
N PHE A 88 -5.60 10.40 14.59
CA PHE A 88 -6.97 10.32 15.11
C PHE A 88 -7.30 8.95 15.74
N LEU A 89 -6.86 7.83 15.11
CA LEU A 89 -7.00 6.50 15.72
C LEU A 89 -6.23 6.38 17.02
N LEU A 90 -5.03 6.94 17.09
CA LEU A 90 -4.07 6.71 18.18
C LEU A 90 -4.27 7.64 19.36
N GLU A 91 -4.91 8.80 19.17
CA GLU A 91 -5.12 9.84 20.17
C GLU A 91 -5.65 9.33 21.53
N PRO A 92 -6.64 8.39 21.59
CA PRO A 92 -7.16 7.93 22.87
C PRO A 92 -6.26 6.90 23.58
N TYR A 93 -5.16 6.47 22.98
CA TYR A 93 -4.31 5.40 23.53
C TYR A 93 -3.00 5.96 24.07
N PRO A 94 -2.65 5.73 25.34
CA PRO A 94 -1.35 6.12 25.84
C PRO A 94 -0.24 5.27 25.20
N PRO A 95 0.88 5.87 24.78
CA PRO A 95 1.97 5.15 24.12
C PRO A 95 2.67 4.13 25.02
N GLN A 96 2.46 4.21 26.35
CA GLN A 96 2.94 3.25 27.35
C GLN A 96 2.09 1.98 27.39
N HIS A 97 0.93 1.97 26.74
CA HIS A 97 0.12 0.76 26.66
C HIS A 97 0.66 -0.16 25.58
N PRO A 98 0.89 -1.46 25.87
CA PRO A 98 1.46 -2.41 24.92
C PRO A 98 0.40 -2.84 23.89
N ILE A 99 0.27 -2.08 22.82
CA ILE A 99 -0.74 -2.26 21.79
C ILE A 99 -0.19 -1.94 20.40
N TYR A 100 -0.70 -2.62 19.37
CA TYR A 100 -0.42 -2.29 17.98
C TYR A 100 -1.68 -2.41 17.12
N PHE A 101 -1.75 -1.67 16.01
CA PHE A 101 -2.90 -1.55 15.14
C PHE A 101 -2.54 -1.79 13.68
N GLY A 102 -3.50 -2.24 12.88
CA GLY A 102 -3.37 -2.50 11.45
C GLY A 102 -4.60 -3.19 10.89
N CYS A 103 -4.49 -3.77 9.70
CA CYS A 103 -5.52 -4.65 9.15
C CYS A 103 -5.46 -6.02 9.83
N LYS A 104 -6.41 -6.32 10.71
CA LYS A 104 -6.38 -7.52 11.56
C LYS A 104 -6.80 -8.77 10.80
N PHE A 105 -5.94 -9.79 10.82
CA PHE A 105 -6.15 -11.13 10.28
C PHE A 105 -6.25 -12.17 11.41
N LYS A 106 -7.05 -13.21 11.23
CA LYS A 106 -7.30 -14.23 12.26
C LYS A 106 -6.38 -15.46 12.26
N PRO A 107 -5.76 -15.90 11.14
CA PRO A 107 -4.91 -17.08 11.17
C PRO A 107 -3.65 -16.90 12.05
N PHE A 108 -3.06 -18.03 12.51
CA PHE A 108 -1.74 -18.14 13.14
C PHE A 108 -1.61 -17.63 14.59
N THR A 109 -2.50 -16.79 15.08
CA THR A 109 -2.50 -16.28 16.48
C THR A 109 -3.90 -16.26 17.03
N LYS A 110 -4.06 -16.36 18.36
CA LYS A 110 -5.38 -16.35 19.01
C LYS A 110 -6.03 -14.97 18.93
N GLN A 111 -5.24 -13.92 19.17
CA GLN A 111 -5.74 -12.55 19.16
C GLN A 111 -5.82 -11.93 17.74
N GLY A 112 -5.36 -12.65 16.72
CA GLY A 112 -5.13 -12.10 15.38
C GLY A 112 -3.78 -11.40 15.25
N TYR A 113 -3.40 -11.05 14.02
CA TYR A 113 -2.18 -10.33 13.68
C TYR A 113 -2.48 -9.28 12.60
N MET A 114 -1.57 -8.31 12.41
CA MET A 114 -1.76 -7.22 11.46
C MET A 114 -1.08 -7.53 10.13
N SER A 115 -1.80 -7.38 9.01
CA SER A 115 -1.26 -7.55 7.66
C SER A 115 -0.08 -6.62 7.40
N GLY A 116 1.05 -7.16 6.94
CA GLY A 116 2.28 -6.40 6.67
C GLY A 116 2.12 -5.35 5.58
N GLY A 117 1.42 -5.68 4.49
CA GLY A 117 1.23 -4.77 3.36
C GLY A 117 0.31 -3.59 3.68
N ALA A 118 -0.75 -3.80 4.48
CA ALA A 118 -1.57 -2.69 4.95
C ALA A 118 -0.79 -1.72 5.85
N GLY A 119 0.38 -2.14 6.32
CA GLY A 119 1.12 -1.46 7.36
C GLY A 119 0.52 -1.69 8.75
N TYR A 120 1.36 -1.52 9.76
CA TYR A 120 0.94 -1.61 11.16
C TYR A 120 1.74 -0.65 12.03
N VAL A 121 1.12 -0.16 13.08
CA VAL A 121 1.70 0.82 13.99
C VAL A 121 1.83 0.25 15.40
N LEU A 122 3.01 0.37 15.99
CA LEU A 122 3.34 -0.07 17.35
C LEU A 122 3.33 1.14 18.29
N SER A 123 2.79 0.96 19.49
CA SER A 123 3.04 1.90 20.58
C SER A 123 4.52 1.84 21.03
N ARG A 124 4.98 2.87 21.73
CA ARG A 124 6.32 2.92 22.32
C ARG A 124 6.59 1.67 23.18
N GLU A 125 5.65 1.29 24.04
CA GLU A 125 5.81 0.10 24.88
C GLU A 125 5.79 -1.21 24.07
N ALA A 126 5.03 -1.29 22.97
CA ALA A 126 5.08 -2.45 22.08
C ALA A 126 6.45 -2.61 21.42
N LEU A 127 7.04 -1.50 20.95
CA LEU A 127 8.39 -1.48 20.39
C LEU A 127 9.43 -1.90 21.44
N ARG A 128 9.36 -1.35 22.66
CA ARG A 128 10.26 -1.71 23.76
C ARG A 128 10.22 -3.22 24.04
N ARG A 129 9.03 -3.78 24.23
CA ARG A 129 8.86 -5.23 24.46
C ARG A 129 9.41 -6.06 23.29
N PHE A 130 9.19 -5.60 22.08
CA PHE A 130 9.69 -6.29 20.90
C PHE A 130 11.21 -6.38 20.91
N VAL A 131 11.91 -5.26 21.11
CA VAL A 131 13.38 -5.20 21.02
C VAL A 131 14.06 -5.75 22.27
N GLU A 132 13.64 -5.31 23.46
CA GLU A 132 14.32 -5.68 24.70
C GLU A 132 14.05 -7.10 25.16
N VAL A 133 12.86 -7.61 24.90
CA VAL A 133 12.43 -8.91 25.38
C VAL A 133 12.28 -9.91 24.24
N GLY A 134 11.60 -9.51 23.16
CA GLY A 134 11.26 -10.39 22.05
C GLY A 134 12.46 -10.87 21.26
N LEU A 135 13.28 -9.93 20.79
CA LEU A 135 14.44 -10.24 19.95
C LEU A 135 15.55 -10.97 20.71
N LYS A 136 15.56 -10.88 22.06
CA LYS A 136 16.52 -11.57 22.92
C LYS A 136 16.10 -13.01 23.27
N ASP A 137 14.83 -13.35 23.15
CA ASP A 137 14.29 -14.67 23.49
C ASP A 137 13.70 -15.39 22.26
N PRO A 138 14.38 -16.41 21.71
CA PRO A 138 13.92 -17.16 20.54
C PRO A 138 12.64 -17.96 20.79
N LYS A 139 12.22 -18.14 22.05
CA LYS A 139 10.94 -18.76 22.39
C LYS A 139 9.78 -17.78 22.20
N LYS A 140 10.06 -16.48 22.26
CA LYS A 140 9.07 -15.39 22.06
C LYS A 140 9.00 -14.99 20.61
N CYS A 141 10.12 -14.58 20.03
CA CYS A 141 10.19 -14.15 18.65
C CYS A 141 11.16 -15.03 17.86
N ARG A 142 10.76 -15.40 16.65
CA ARG A 142 11.57 -16.27 15.79
C ARG A 142 12.94 -15.62 15.48
N LYS A 143 14.01 -16.35 15.75
CA LYS A 143 15.38 -15.86 15.61
C LYS A 143 15.83 -15.77 14.16
N ASP A 144 15.56 -16.82 13.34
CA ASP A 144 15.97 -16.86 11.93
C ASP A 144 15.18 -15.87 11.06
N HIS A 145 15.52 -15.79 9.79
CA HIS A 145 14.89 -14.88 8.81
C HIS A 145 13.56 -15.41 8.22
N GLY A 146 13.24 -16.68 8.44
CA GLY A 146 12.13 -17.36 7.77
C GLY A 146 10.75 -16.98 8.31
N GLY A 147 9.73 -17.50 7.63
CA GLY A 147 8.33 -17.26 7.95
C GLY A 147 7.74 -16.06 7.21
N ALA A 148 6.41 -15.90 7.32
CA ALA A 148 5.73 -14.69 6.85
C ALA A 148 5.93 -13.58 7.89
N GLU A 149 6.47 -12.47 7.46
CA GLU A 149 6.89 -11.35 8.31
C GLU A 149 5.80 -10.91 9.30
N ASP A 150 4.62 -10.65 8.79
CA ASP A 150 3.46 -10.17 9.53
C ASP A 150 2.91 -11.23 10.52
N ALA A 151 2.88 -12.49 10.11
CA ALA A 151 2.48 -13.58 10.99
C ALA A 151 3.51 -13.82 12.10
N GLU A 152 4.82 -13.73 11.81
CA GLU A 152 5.87 -13.86 12.83
C GLU A 152 5.86 -12.67 13.80
N MET A 153 5.60 -11.44 13.29
CA MET A 153 5.36 -10.28 14.15
C MET A 153 4.15 -10.51 15.07
N GLY A 154 3.03 -11.00 14.54
CA GLY A 154 1.84 -11.28 15.35
C GLY A 154 2.07 -12.32 16.44
N LYS A 155 2.74 -13.43 16.12
CA LYS A 155 3.12 -14.47 17.11
C LYS A 155 4.04 -13.91 18.19
N CYS A 156 4.96 -13.06 17.80
CA CYS A 156 5.87 -12.39 18.71
C CYS A 156 5.09 -11.45 19.64
N MET A 157 4.25 -10.56 19.11
CA MET A 157 3.43 -9.64 19.88
C MET A 157 2.52 -10.38 20.89
N GLU A 158 1.86 -11.46 20.48
CA GLU A 158 1.03 -12.26 21.37
C GLU A 158 1.82 -12.82 22.56
N LYS A 159 3.02 -13.37 22.33
CA LYS A 159 3.90 -13.89 23.39
C LYS A 159 4.52 -12.82 24.28
N LEU A 160 4.55 -11.58 23.82
CA LEU A 160 5.00 -10.42 24.58
C LEU A 160 3.89 -9.72 25.35
N ASN A 161 2.66 -10.25 25.32
CA ASN A 161 1.49 -9.60 25.87
C ASN A 161 1.31 -8.17 25.31
N VAL A 162 1.49 -8.03 23.99
CA VAL A 162 1.15 -6.83 23.22
C VAL A 162 -0.19 -7.08 22.55
N THR A 163 -1.17 -6.24 22.85
CA THR A 163 -2.53 -6.39 22.36
C THR A 163 -2.61 -6.08 20.86
N ALA A 164 -3.24 -6.96 20.08
CA ALA A 164 -3.67 -6.65 18.73
C ALA A 164 -4.97 -5.84 18.80
N GLY A 165 -4.88 -4.51 18.68
CA GLY A 165 -6.00 -3.60 18.83
C GLY A 165 -7.06 -3.73 17.74
N ASP A 166 -8.26 -3.21 17.99
CA ASP A 166 -9.29 -3.02 16.98
C ASP A 166 -9.14 -1.64 16.35
N SER A 167 -8.81 -1.60 15.07
CA SER A 167 -8.60 -0.36 14.31
C SER A 167 -9.84 0.11 13.54
N ARG A 168 -10.99 -0.57 13.68
CA ARG A 168 -12.22 -0.19 13.01
C ARG A 168 -12.79 1.11 13.60
N ASP A 169 -13.69 1.75 12.86
CA ASP A 169 -14.45 2.87 13.36
C ASP A 169 -15.66 2.42 14.20
N ALA A 170 -16.41 3.37 14.75
CA ALA A 170 -17.59 3.10 15.58
C ALA A 170 -18.72 2.35 14.83
N GLN A 171 -18.72 2.37 13.51
CA GLN A 171 -19.63 1.62 12.65
C GLN A 171 -19.08 0.22 12.30
N GLY A 172 -17.92 -0.15 12.82
CA GLY A 172 -17.25 -1.42 12.53
C GLY A 172 -16.57 -1.47 11.17
N ARG A 173 -16.38 -0.34 10.49
CA ARG A 173 -15.73 -0.27 9.17
C ARG A 173 -14.21 -0.22 9.33
N TYR A 174 -13.50 -0.88 8.40
CA TYR A 174 -12.05 -0.98 8.43
C TYR A 174 -11.37 0.35 8.11
N ARG A 175 -10.17 0.58 8.67
CA ARG A 175 -9.30 1.73 8.40
C ARG A 175 -7.99 1.37 7.70
N PHE A 176 -7.54 0.12 7.78
CA PHE A 176 -6.32 -0.37 7.13
C PHE A 176 -6.67 -1.41 6.07
N PHE A 177 -6.07 -1.31 4.89
CA PHE A 177 -6.46 -2.10 3.74
C PHE A 177 -5.26 -2.75 3.04
N PRO A 178 -5.23 -4.10 2.90
CA PRO A 178 -4.13 -4.82 2.28
C PRO A 178 -4.16 -4.82 0.75
N PHE A 179 -5.03 -4.02 0.14
CA PHE A 179 -5.15 -3.85 -1.31
C PHE A 179 -5.43 -2.38 -1.66
N THR A 180 -5.51 -2.09 -2.97
CA THR A 180 -5.80 -0.75 -3.48
C THR A 180 -7.22 -0.28 -3.12
N PRO A 181 -7.48 1.05 -3.12
CA PRO A 181 -8.83 1.58 -2.83
C PRO A 181 -9.92 0.95 -3.70
N GLU A 182 -9.72 0.90 -5.02
CA GLU A 182 -10.72 0.33 -5.94
C GLU A 182 -10.98 -1.16 -5.69
N SER A 183 -10.00 -1.88 -5.15
CA SER A 183 -10.17 -3.31 -4.82
C SER A 183 -11.15 -3.54 -3.68
N HIS A 184 -11.28 -2.58 -2.78
CA HIS A 184 -12.22 -2.63 -1.66
C HIS A 184 -13.55 -1.95 -1.99
N LEU A 185 -13.52 -0.80 -2.65
CA LEU A 185 -14.69 0.03 -2.93
C LEU A 185 -15.59 -0.54 -4.03
N VAL A 186 -15.05 -1.41 -4.92
CA VAL A 186 -15.83 -2.09 -5.96
C VAL A 186 -16.23 -3.48 -5.47
N ALA A 187 -17.51 -3.70 -5.19
CA ALA A 187 -18.02 -4.88 -4.49
C ALA A 187 -17.67 -6.21 -5.18
N GLU A 188 -17.63 -6.25 -6.51
CA GLU A 188 -17.37 -7.43 -7.33
C GLU A 188 -15.88 -7.68 -7.62
N LYS A 189 -15.00 -6.78 -7.20
CA LYS A 189 -13.56 -6.88 -7.48
C LYS A 189 -12.94 -8.17 -6.92
N PHE A 190 -13.37 -8.58 -5.74
CA PHE A 190 -12.96 -9.84 -5.14
C PHE A 190 -14.04 -10.91 -5.25
N PRO A 191 -13.74 -12.08 -5.83
CA PRO A 191 -14.70 -13.20 -5.84
C PRO A 191 -15.07 -13.65 -4.43
N LYS A 192 -16.25 -14.26 -4.27
CA LYS A 192 -16.75 -14.71 -2.96
C LYS A 192 -15.82 -15.68 -2.24
N ASN A 193 -15.06 -16.48 -3.00
CA ASN A 193 -14.10 -17.47 -2.47
C ASN A 193 -12.68 -16.92 -2.34
N PHE A 194 -12.45 -15.62 -2.50
CA PHE A 194 -11.13 -15.03 -2.39
C PHE A 194 -10.58 -15.24 -0.98
N TRP A 195 -9.30 -15.60 -0.88
CA TRP A 195 -8.64 -15.96 0.38
C TRP A 195 -8.79 -14.89 1.48
N TYR A 196 -8.82 -13.63 1.11
CA TYR A 196 -8.95 -12.49 2.01
C TYR A 196 -10.14 -12.64 2.97
N TRP A 197 -11.30 -13.11 2.50
CA TRP A 197 -12.49 -13.31 3.32
C TRP A 197 -12.34 -14.39 4.40
N LYS A 198 -11.40 -15.31 4.20
CA LYS A 198 -11.03 -16.31 5.20
C LYS A 198 -10.05 -15.76 6.25
N TYR A 199 -9.31 -14.70 5.90
CA TYR A 199 -8.25 -14.14 6.73
C TYR A 199 -8.70 -12.97 7.59
N VAL A 200 -9.58 -12.10 7.11
CA VAL A 200 -10.06 -10.95 7.90
C VAL A 200 -10.62 -11.40 9.24
N PHE A 201 -10.22 -10.71 10.30
CA PHE A 201 -10.61 -11.05 11.66
C PHE A 201 -12.10 -10.75 11.91
N TYR A 202 -12.54 -9.58 11.50
CA TYR A 202 -13.93 -9.14 11.61
C TYR A 202 -14.66 -9.27 10.27
N PRO A 203 -15.96 -9.53 10.25
CA PRO A 203 -16.75 -9.41 9.03
C PRO A 203 -16.59 -8.01 8.42
N GLN A 204 -16.48 -7.96 7.10
CA GLN A 204 -16.35 -6.70 6.38
C GLN A 204 -17.42 -6.61 5.28
N PRO A 205 -18.17 -5.51 5.21
CA PRO A 205 -19.03 -5.20 4.07
C PRO A 205 -18.21 -5.09 2.78
N ARG A 206 -18.86 -5.14 1.64
CA ARG A 206 -18.25 -4.98 0.31
C ARG A 206 -18.73 -3.69 -0.34
N GLY A 207 -17.92 -3.16 -1.25
CA GLY A 207 -18.26 -1.93 -1.95
C GLY A 207 -18.08 -0.70 -1.06
N MET A 208 -18.81 0.34 -1.31
CA MET A 208 -18.65 1.64 -0.63
C MET A 208 -18.83 1.59 0.90
N ASP A 209 -19.55 0.60 1.41
CA ASP A 209 -19.76 0.43 2.85
C ASP A 209 -18.60 -0.27 3.57
N CYS A 210 -17.56 -0.73 2.84
CA CYS A 210 -16.43 -1.46 3.41
C CYS A 210 -15.59 -0.63 4.36
N CYS A 211 -15.53 0.64 4.07
CA CYS A 211 -14.37 1.44 4.37
C CYS A 211 -14.77 2.65 5.23
N SER A 212 -13.99 2.89 6.29
CA SER A 212 -14.19 4.03 7.16
C SER A 212 -13.94 5.35 6.42
N ASP A 213 -14.71 6.38 6.75
CA ASP A 213 -14.45 7.77 6.31
C ASP A 213 -13.11 8.28 6.85
N SER A 214 -12.59 7.64 7.92
CA SER A 214 -11.25 7.86 8.47
C SER A 214 -10.30 6.73 8.12
N ALA A 215 -10.35 6.22 6.88
CA ALA A 215 -9.41 5.24 6.34
C ALA A 215 -7.97 5.72 6.50
N ILE A 216 -7.06 4.79 6.85
CA ILE A 216 -5.67 5.12 7.20
C ILE A 216 -4.72 4.68 6.08
N SER A 217 -4.81 3.45 5.61
CA SER A 217 -3.84 2.96 4.63
C SER A 217 -4.42 2.04 3.58
N PHE A 218 -3.79 2.06 2.40
CA PHE A 218 -4.04 1.17 1.28
C PHE A 218 -2.73 0.62 0.74
N HIS A 219 -2.71 -0.65 0.35
CA HIS A 219 -1.54 -1.33 -0.19
C HIS A 219 -1.62 -1.50 -1.70
N TYR A 220 -0.50 -1.89 -2.33
CA TYR A 220 -0.35 -2.01 -3.79
C TYR A 220 -0.69 -0.73 -4.54
N VAL A 221 -0.47 0.42 -3.92
CA VAL A 221 -0.68 1.73 -4.54
C VAL A 221 0.54 2.08 -5.41
N PRO A 222 0.40 2.10 -6.73
CA PRO A 222 1.51 2.47 -7.60
C PRO A 222 1.81 3.99 -7.49
N PRO A 223 3.01 4.43 -7.88
CA PRO A 223 3.44 5.82 -7.73
C PRO A 223 2.47 6.87 -8.27
N ASN A 224 1.94 6.68 -9.46
CA ASN A 224 0.96 7.59 -10.06
C ASN A 224 -0.35 7.68 -9.22
N MET A 225 -0.80 6.57 -8.66
CA MET A 225 -1.97 6.54 -7.80
C MET A 225 -1.71 7.25 -6.46
N MET A 226 -0.47 7.25 -5.94
CA MET A 226 -0.11 8.02 -4.74
C MET A 226 -0.40 9.51 -4.93
N TYR A 227 -0.04 10.08 -6.09
CA TYR A 227 -0.35 11.49 -6.39
C TYR A 227 -1.84 11.74 -6.63
N THR A 228 -2.54 10.77 -7.23
CA THR A 228 -3.99 10.85 -7.40
C THR A 228 -4.71 10.90 -6.04
N ILE A 229 -4.37 10.00 -5.12
CA ILE A 229 -4.95 9.97 -3.77
C ILE A 229 -4.58 11.25 -3.02
N GLU A 230 -3.33 11.69 -3.10
CA GLU A 230 -2.86 12.95 -2.51
C GLU A 230 -3.73 14.14 -2.98
N TYR A 231 -3.98 14.24 -4.28
CA TYR A 231 -4.82 15.28 -4.85
C TYR A 231 -6.26 15.20 -4.36
N LEU A 232 -6.85 14.00 -4.38
CA LEU A 232 -8.25 13.79 -3.97
C LEU A 232 -8.50 14.09 -2.51
N ILE A 233 -7.55 13.79 -1.63
CA ILE A 233 -7.70 14.00 -0.18
C ILE A 233 -7.40 15.45 0.22
N TYR A 234 -6.31 16.03 -0.31
CA TYR A 234 -5.78 17.28 0.24
C TYR A 234 -6.02 18.51 -0.63
N HIS A 235 -6.32 18.34 -1.91
CA HIS A 235 -6.48 19.45 -2.84
C HIS A 235 -7.88 19.58 -3.43
N LEU A 236 -8.53 18.47 -3.78
CA LEU A 236 -9.88 18.49 -4.32
C LEU A 236 -10.89 18.89 -3.23
N LYS A 237 -11.65 19.96 -3.50
CA LYS A 237 -12.71 20.45 -2.60
C LYS A 237 -14.01 20.60 -3.40
N PRO A 238 -14.95 19.66 -3.29
CA PRO A 238 -16.23 19.79 -3.94
C PRO A 238 -16.97 21.05 -3.47
N TYR A 239 -17.52 21.81 -4.39
CA TYR A 239 -18.24 23.05 -4.09
C TYR A 239 -19.43 22.77 -3.17
N GLY A 240 -19.56 23.54 -2.09
CA GLY A 240 -20.68 23.41 -1.13
C GLY A 240 -20.59 22.24 -0.16
N VAL A 241 -19.59 21.37 -0.26
CA VAL A 241 -19.40 20.22 0.65
C VAL A 241 -18.42 20.60 1.76
N ARG A 242 -18.87 20.52 3.02
CA ARG A 242 -18.01 20.65 4.21
C ARG A 242 -17.93 19.28 4.91
N THR A 243 -16.74 18.74 5.00
CA THR A 243 -16.49 17.48 5.71
C THR A 243 -15.95 17.78 7.10
N ARG A 244 -16.59 17.28 8.15
CA ARG A 244 -16.04 17.25 9.50
C ARG A 244 -16.00 15.81 9.97
N LEU A 245 -14.82 15.31 10.33
CA LEU A 245 -14.70 14.08 11.11
C LEU A 245 -15.08 14.42 12.55
N ILE A 246 -16.10 13.77 13.06
CA ILE A 246 -16.48 13.84 14.48
C ILE A 246 -15.80 12.64 15.15
N PRO A 247 -14.99 12.84 16.19
CA PRO A 247 -14.42 11.74 16.96
C PRO A 247 -15.54 10.84 17.47
N ALA A 248 -15.48 9.58 17.11
CA ALA A 248 -16.37 8.55 17.65
C ALA A 248 -15.56 7.62 18.55
N ALA A 249 -16.12 7.24 19.69
CA ALA A 249 -15.50 6.25 20.56
C ALA A 249 -15.18 4.96 19.79
N PRO A 250 -14.10 4.22 20.13
CA PRO A 250 -13.80 2.93 19.56
C PRO A 250 -14.99 1.97 19.74
N PRO A 251 -15.20 1.03 18.79
CA PRO A 251 -16.33 0.11 18.84
C PRO A 251 -16.25 -0.91 19.98
N ASP A 252 -15.08 -1.08 20.58
CA ASP A 252 -14.86 -2.05 21.64
C ASP A 252 -14.19 -1.41 22.86
N SER A 253 -15.03 -0.99 23.82
CA SER A 253 -14.57 -0.46 25.10
C SER A 253 -13.83 -1.49 25.98
N ALA A 254 -13.97 -2.78 25.69
CA ALA A 254 -13.30 -3.86 26.45
C ALA A 254 -11.78 -3.91 26.20
N VAL A 255 -11.28 -3.27 25.15
CA VAL A 255 -9.85 -3.20 24.81
C VAL A 255 -9.17 -1.92 25.36
N ILE A 256 -9.95 -1.03 25.94
CA ILE A 256 -9.42 0.20 26.53
C ILE A 256 -8.91 -0.11 27.94
N PRO A 257 -7.64 0.20 28.25
CA PRO A 257 -7.14 0.00 29.61
C PRO A 257 -7.95 0.80 30.62
N PRO A 258 -8.15 0.27 31.84
CA PRO A 258 -8.72 1.05 32.92
C PRO A 258 -7.92 2.35 33.12
N GLY A 259 -8.60 3.51 33.12
CA GLY A 259 -7.96 4.81 33.28
C GLY A 259 -7.78 5.64 32.00
N VAL A 260 -8.09 5.11 30.82
CA VAL A 260 -8.19 5.91 29.60
C VAL A 260 -9.55 6.58 29.58
N HIS A 261 -9.59 7.85 29.92
CA HIS A 261 -10.77 8.69 29.73
C HIS A 261 -10.72 9.26 28.31
N PHE A 262 -11.73 8.91 27.48
CA PHE A 262 -11.96 9.67 26.26
C PHE A 262 -12.33 11.10 26.65
N PRO A 263 -11.79 12.12 25.94
CA PRO A 263 -12.32 13.46 26.10
C PRO A 263 -13.81 13.40 25.74
N THR A 264 -14.66 13.61 26.71
CA THR A 264 -16.09 13.81 26.44
C THR A 264 -16.17 14.93 25.41
N PRO A 265 -16.88 14.74 24.30
CA PRO A 265 -17.12 15.83 23.37
C PRO A 265 -17.66 17.00 24.20
N PRO A 266 -17.16 18.24 23.98
CA PRO A 266 -17.60 19.37 24.74
C PRO A 266 -19.14 19.40 24.70
N THR A 267 -19.76 19.35 25.87
CA THR A 267 -21.20 19.46 26.04
C THR A 267 -21.59 20.92 25.76
N THR A 268 -21.44 21.33 24.52
CA THR A 268 -21.97 22.56 23.96
C THR A 268 -23.00 22.21 22.91
N ALA A 269 -23.96 21.40 23.29
CA ALA A 269 -25.28 21.54 22.76
C ALA A 269 -26.06 22.48 23.68
N SER A 270 -25.73 23.72 23.68
CA SER A 270 -26.78 24.73 23.83
C SER A 270 -27.78 24.44 22.72
N PRO A 271 -29.07 24.29 23.03
CA PRO A 271 -30.05 24.11 21.97
C PRO A 271 -29.85 25.29 21.02
N ILE A 272 -29.53 24.99 19.78
CA ILE A 272 -29.52 25.98 18.70
C ILE A 272 -30.91 26.58 18.74
N GLY A 273 -30.99 27.78 19.32
CA GLY A 273 -32.20 28.58 19.28
C GLY A 273 -32.61 28.61 17.81
N LYS A 274 -33.87 28.35 17.54
CA LYS A 274 -34.48 28.43 16.22
C LYS A 274 -34.03 29.77 15.62
N THR A 275 -32.96 29.74 14.86
CA THR A 275 -32.56 30.86 14.04
C THR A 275 -33.58 30.87 12.93
N THR A 276 -34.57 31.72 13.07
CA THR A 276 -35.48 32.07 12.01
C THR A 276 -34.63 32.47 10.80
N VAL A 277 -34.63 31.62 9.79
CA VAL A 277 -34.06 31.96 8.48
C VAL A 277 -34.79 33.21 8.04
N PRO A 278 -34.11 34.31 7.71
CA PRO A 278 -34.78 35.46 7.15
C PRO A 278 -35.47 35.02 5.86
N GLU A 279 -36.77 35.14 5.84
CA GLU A 279 -37.60 34.86 4.67
C GLU A 279 -37.16 35.83 3.55
N VAL A 280 -36.57 35.28 2.50
CA VAL A 280 -36.26 36.02 1.27
C VAL A 280 -37.58 36.42 0.67
N PRO A 281 -37.87 37.72 0.46
CA PRO A 281 -39.15 38.15 -0.07
C PRO A 281 -39.38 37.52 -1.43
N ARG A 282 -40.44 36.75 -1.55
CA ARG A 282 -40.95 36.21 -2.82
C ARG A 282 -41.40 37.38 -3.69
N ARG A 283 -40.60 37.68 -4.68
CA ARG A 283 -40.95 38.61 -5.74
C ARG A 283 -42.08 37.98 -6.57
N THR A 284 -43.30 38.40 -6.29
CA THR A 284 -44.47 38.07 -7.10
C THR A 284 -44.36 38.82 -8.43
N THR A 285 -43.98 38.12 -9.49
CA THR A 285 -44.32 38.54 -10.84
C THR A 285 -45.15 37.43 -11.49
N ARG A 286 -46.43 37.65 -11.41
CA ARG A 286 -47.44 36.91 -12.16
C ARG A 286 -47.44 37.49 -13.57
N ALA A 287 -46.82 36.78 -14.52
CA ALA A 287 -47.07 36.96 -15.94
C ALA A 287 -47.45 35.61 -16.51
N ALA A 288 -48.71 35.51 -16.87
CA ALA A 288 -49.28 34.37 -17.55
C ALA A 288 -48.69 34.29 -18.97
N VAL A 289 -48.00 33.21 -19.26
CA VAL A 289 -47.68 32.81 -20.64
C VAL A 289 -48.55 31.61 -20.96
N LYS A 290 -49.44 31.85 -21.92
CA LYS A 290 -50.37 30.88 -22.52
C LYS A 290 -49.57 29.74 -23.17
N ALA A 291 -50.02 28.54 -22.91
CA ALA A 291 -49.63 27.34 -23.63
C ALA A 291 -49.97 27.48 -25.13
N ALA A 292 -49.01 27.22 -25.98
CA ALA A 292 -49.21 26.95 -27.39
C ALA A 292 -48.69 25.55 -27.69
N SER A 293 -49.57 24.70 -28.16
CA SER A 293 -49.34 23.36 -28.65
C SER A 293 -48.56 23.33 -29.96
N PRO A 294 -47.90 22.23 -30.27
CA PRO A 294 -46.98 22.11 -31.40
C PRO A 294 -47.73 21.77 -32.69
N HIS A 295 -47.47 22.49 -33.76
CA HIS A 295 -47.85 22.06 -35.11
C HIS A 295 -46.71 22.18 -36.10
N ALA A 296 -46.47 21.03 -36.74
CA ALA A 296 -46.11 20.81 -38.14
C ALA A 296 -44.78 21.37 -38.69
N ALA A 297 -43.99 20.45 -39.15
CA ALA A 297 -42.84 20.62 -40.06
C ALA A 297 -43.29 21.20 -41.42
N PRO A 298 -42.49 22.00 -42.08
CA PRO A 298 -42.62 22.27 -43.51
C PRO A 298 -41.65 21.46 -44.35
N LYS A 299 -42.23 21.02 -45.48
CA LYS A 299 -41.61 20.23 -46.56
C LYS A 299 -40.63 21.09 -47.37
N THR A 300 -39.67 20.38 -47.90
CA THR A 300 -38.73 20.62 -48.99
C THR A 300 -39.20 21.55 -50.09
N THR A 301 -38.31 22.46 -50.54
CA THR A 301 -38.18 22.83 -51.96
C THR A 301 -36.71 22.95 -52.37
N ALA A 302 -36.42 22.28 -53.46
CA ALA A 302 -35.14 22.18 -54.14
C ALA A 302 -34.77 23.48 -54.86
N GLY A 303 -33.48 23.75 -55.01
CA GLY A 303 -33.11 24.73 -56.01
C GLY A 303 -31.65 25.20 -55.98
N LYS A 304 -30.86 24.59 -56.87
CA LYS A 304 -29.76 25.12 -57.67
C LYS A 304 -28.32 25.09 -57.10
N ARG A 305 -27.64 24.21 -57.69
CA ARG A 305 -26.21 24.03 -57.98
C ARG A 305 -25.53 25.35 -58.42
N LEU A 306 -24.35 25.59 -57.86
CA LEU A 306 -23.28 26.30 -58.53
C LEU A 306 -21.95 25.65 -58.20
N THR A 307 -21.19 25.41 -59.24
CA THR A 307 -19.99 24.61 -59.41
C THR A 307 -18.71 25.36 -59.03
N THR A 308 -17.81 24.71 -58.35
CA THR A 308 -16.35 24.60 -58.38
C THR A 308 -15.47 25.80 -58.79
N PRO A 309 -14.12 25.80 -58.45
CA PRO A 309 -13.21 24.68 -58.44
C PRO A 309 -12.12 24.65 -57.31
N ALA A 310 -11.48 23.52 -57.32
CA ALA A 310 -10.38 23.03 -56.49
C ALA A 310 -9.05 23.84 -56.58
N ALA A 311 -8.30 23.80 -55.47
CA ALA A 311 -6.83 23.89 -55.55
C ALA A 311 -6.21 22.89 -54.58
N ARG A 312 -5.59 21.96 -55.16
CA ARG A 312 -4.82 20.86 -54.61
C ARG A 312 -3.38 21.34 -54.44
N THR A 313 -2.79 21.27 -53.26
CA THR A 313 -1.33 21.29 -53.13
C THR A 313 -0.88 20.13 -52.23
N LYS A 314 -0.39 19.10 -52.91
CA LYS A 314 0.42 18.02 -52.35
C LYS A 314 1.84 18.59 -52.17
N ARG A 315 2.42 18.37 -50.98
CA ARG A 315 3.88 18.33 -50.81
C ARG A 315 4.28 16.97 -50.26
N SER A 316 4.80 16.18 -51.18
CA SER A 316 5.59 15.00 -50.96
C SER A 316 7.00 15.43 -50.53
N VAL A 317 7.55 14.86 -49.49
CA VAL A 317 8.99 14.90 -49.18
C VAL A 317 9.52 13.51 -49.41
N SER A 318 10.42 13.45 -50.38
CA SER A 318 11.15 12.30 -50.86
C SER A 318 12.21 11.82 -49.88
N MET A 319 12.32 10.52 -49.74
CA MET A 319 13.49 9.80 -49.26
C MET A 319 14.60 9.87 -50.33
N LEU A 320 15.83 10.03 -49.89
CA LEU A 320 17.03 9.67 -50.65
C LEU A 320 18.10 9.05 -49.75
N PRO A 321 18.90 8.12 -50.26
CA PRO A 321 19.51 7.03 -49.53
C PRO A 321 20.95 7.31 -49.07
N SER A 322 21.36 6.61 -48.04
CA SER A 322 22.70 6.55 -47.49
C SER A 322 23.66 5.81 -48.42
N ARG A 323 24.81 6.42 -48.71
CA ARG A 323 25.97 5.78 -49.32
C ARG A 323 26.94 5.29 -48.25
N ARG A 324 27.33 4.02 -48.43
CA ARG A 324 28.50 3.38 -47.81
C ARG A 324 29.77 3.76 -48.56
N PRO A 325 30.90 3.81 -47.88
CA PRO A 325 32.16 3.48 -48.55
C PRO A 325 32.79 2.21 -48.00
N THR A 326 33.29 1.44 -48.94
CA THR A 326 34.08 0.23 -48.85
C THR A 326 35.55 0.53 -48.60
N GLY A 327 36.24 -0.39 -47.94
CA GLY A 327 37.58 -0.76 -48.27
C GLY A 327 38.66 -0.57 -47.20
N GLY A 328 39.36 -1.70 -46.94
CA GLY A 328 40.76 -1.63 -46.55
C GLY A 328 41.16 -2.61 -45.43
N SER A 329 41.58 -3.78 -45.86
CA SER A 329 42.28 -4.84 -45.11
C SER A 329 43.64 -4.38 -44.58
N ALA A 330 44.03 -4.88 -43.40
CA ALA A 330 45.41 -5.34 -43.11
C ALA A 330 45.49 -6.06 -41.75
N LYS A 331 45.84 -7.33 -41.79
CA LYS A 331 46.58 -8.04 -40.72
C LYS A 331 48.07 -7.72 -40.91
N PRO A 332 48.93 -7.73 -39.89
CA PRO A 332 49.69 -8.94 -39.60
C PRO A 332 50.13 -9.19 -38.13
N ARG A 333 50.32 -10.51 -37.88
CA ARG A 333 51.44 -11.21 -37.20
C ARG A 333 51.69 -11.13 -35.69
N ARG A 334 51.66 -12.36 -35.15
CA ARG A 334 52.33 -12.89 -33.92
C ARG A 334 53.84 -12.78 -33.99
N PRO A 335 54.58 -12.85 -32.88
CA PRO A 335 55.28 -14.10 -32.47
C PRO A 335 55.14 -14.42 -30.94
N THR A 336 54.99 -15.69 -30.65
CA THR A 336 55.89 -16.78 -30.20
C THR A 336 56.50 -16.63 -28.80
N GLU A 337 56.13 -17.54 -27.96
CA GLU A 337 56.74 -18.68 -27.23
C GLU A 337 57.34 -18.26 -25.86
N ALA A 338 57.32 -19.02 -24.78
CA ALA A 338 57.40 -20.46 -24.50
C ALA A 338 56.94 -20.77 -23.08
N ALA A 339 56.31 -21.84 -22.90
CA ALA A 339 56.69 -23.14 -22.26
C ALA A 339 56.56 -23.26 -20.72
N ALA A 340 55.93 -24.19 -20.28
CA ALA A 340 55.99 -25.49 -19.55
C ALA A 340 55.18 -25.39 -18.23
N GLY A 341 54.40 -26.33 -17.84
CA GLY A 341 54.21 -27.73 -17.96
C GLY A 341 53.23 -28.30 -16.98
N ARG A 342 52.59 -29.30 -17.48
CA ARG A 342 52.08 -30.56 -16.89
C ARG A 342 50.87 -30.61 -15.92
N LYS A 343 49.80 -31.20 -16.48
CA LYS A 343 49.05 -32.45 -16.14
C LYS A 343 48.06 -32.34 -15.00
N THR A 344 46.84 -32.83 -15.00
CA THR A 344 46.08 -33.82 -15.78
C THR A 344 44.61 -33.77 -15.42
N ALA A 345 43.78 -34.14 -16.38
CA ALA A 345 42.52 -34.88 -16.32
C ALA A 345 41.20 -34.11 -16.39
N THR A 346 40.63 -34.16 -17.57
CA THR A 346 39.23 -34.14 -17.92
C THR A 346 38.55 -35.49 -17.60
N PRO A 347 37.21 -35.66 -17.46
CA PRO A 347 36.31 -35.37 -18.58
C PRO A 347 34.86 -34.88 -18.20
N GLY A 348 34.15 -34.37 -19.21
CA GLY A 348 32.73 -34.58 -19.34
C GLY A 348 31.85 -33.35 -19.58
N ALA A 349 31.71 -32.90 -20.82
CA ALA A 349 30.55 -32.13 -21.25
C ALA A 349 29.40 -33.08 -21.55
N PRO A 350 28.11 -32.64 -21.42
CA PRO A 350 27.35 -32.53 -22.65
C PRO A 350 26.35 -31.38 -22.78
N ALA A 351 26.20 -30.96 -24.03
CA ALA A 351 25.00 -30.57 -24.76
C ALA A 351 24.28 -29.24 -24.46
N GLU A 352 24.44 -28.37 -25.41
CA GLU A 352 23.52 -27.25 -25.77
C GLU A 352 22.06 -27.72 -25.87
N LYS A 353 21.17 -26.92 -25.30
CA LYS A 353 19.77 -26.86 -25.74
C LYS A 353 19.32 -25.41 -25.92
N LYS A 354 18.81 -25.19 -27.12
CA LYS A 354 18.28 -24.00 -27.75
C LYS A 354 17.30 -23.23 -26.85
N ALA A 355 17.39 -21.89 -26.88
CA ALA A 355 16.44 -20.94 -26.34
C ALA A 355 15.10 -20.99 -27.13
N PRO A 356 13.97 -20.84 -26.48
CA PRO A 356 12.71 -20.50 -27.13
C PRO A 356 12.38 -19.00 -26.99
N THR A 357 11.88 -18.49 -28.07
CA THR A 357 11.32 -17.18 -28.39
C THR A 357 10.42 -16.60 -27.27
N VAL A 358 10.70 -15.34 -26.92
CA VAL A 358 9.91 -14.51 -26.02
C VAL A 358 8.60 -14.12 -26.70
N ARG A 359 7.48 -14.61 -26.17
CA ARG A 359 6.15 -14.04 -26.37
C ARG A 359 5.87 -13.11 -25.18
N THR A 360 5.69 -11.83 -25.47
CA THR A 360 5.25 -10.82 -24.52
C THR A 360 3.87 -11.17 -23.97
N ALA A 361 3.82 -11.60 -22.72
CA ALA A 361 2.58 -11.74 -21.96
C ALA A 361 2.42 -10.53 -21.03
N ARG A 362 1.26 -9.93 -21.08
CA ARG A 362 0.74 -8.89 -20.19
C ARG A 362 0.96 -9.25 -18.71
N PRO A 363 1.35 -8.34 -17.84
CA PRO A 363 1.49 -8.67 -16.42
C PRO A 363 0.11 -8.87 -15.79
N THR A 364 -0.19 -10.10 -15.44
CA THR A 364 -1.27 -10.41 -14.49
C THR A 364 -0.79 -10.04 -13.09
N ALA A 365 -1.57 -9.23 -12.39
CA ALA A 365 -1.35 -8.90 -10.99
C ALA A 365 -1.31 -10.18 -10.15
N ALA A 366 -0.13 -10.58 -9.72
CA ALA A 366 0.03 -11.69 -8.78
C ALA A 366 -0.41 -11.20 -7.39
N ALA A 367 -1.63 -11.58 -7.00
CA ALA A 367 -2.05 -11.52 -5.61
C ALA A 367 -1.09 -12.39 -4.79
N SER A 368 -0.50 -11.80 -3.75
CA SER A 368 0.34 -12.52 -2.80
C SER A 368 -0.52 -13.57 -2.09
N GLN A 369 -0.39 -14.83 -2.49
CA GLN A 369 -0.94 -15.94 -1.73
C GLN A 369 -0.11 -16.14 -0.46
N PRO A 370 -0.74 -16.45 0.68
CA PRO A 370 -0.01 -16.87 1.87
C PRO A 370 0.71 -18.20 1.58
N PRO A 371 1.82 -18.49 2.28
CA PRO A 371 2.58 -19.71 2.08
C PRO A 371 1.70 -20.93 2.31
N ALA A 372 1.76 -21.89 1.39
CA ALA A 372 1.16 -23.20 1.56
C ALA A 372 1.74 -23.87 2.81
N THR A 373 0.89 -24.28 3.72
CA THR A 373 1.26 -25.14 4.85
C THR A 373 1.72 -26.49 4.30
N GLY A 374 3.00 -26.77 4.44
CA GLY A 374 3.54 -28.11 4.17
C GLY A 374 2.82 -29.12 5.07
N LYS A 375 2.05 -29.99 4.48
CA LYS A 375 1.58 -31.21 5.12
C LYS A 375 2.77 -32.16 5.24
N ASP A 376 3.34 -32.21 6.41
CA ASP A 376 4.23 -33.30 6.78
C ASP A 376 3.34 -34.48 7.21
N SER A 377 3.25 -35.47 6.34
CA SER A 377 2.56 -36.74 6.61
C SER A 377 3.52 -37.67 7.33
N GLY A 378 3.72 -37.42 8.62
CA GLY A 378 4.35 -38.36 9.55
C GLY A 378 3.37 -39.40 10.06
N LYS A 379 3.49 -40.59 9.54
CA LYS A 379 2.79 -41.82 9.94
C LYS A 379 3.10 -42.16 11.39
N PRO A 380 2.17 -42.45 12.27
CA PRO A 380 2.49 -42.98 13.61
C PRO A 380 2.77 -44.48 13.52
N ALA A 381 3.95 -44.88 13.93
CA ALA A 381 4.24 -46.27 14.25
C ALA A 381 3.73 -46.60 15.65
N ALA A 382 2.79 -47.53 15.73
CA ALA A 382 2.34 -48.18 16.94
C ALA A 382 3.34 -49.25 17.35
N LYS A 383 3.53 -49.38 18.69
CA LYS A 383 3.81 -50.55 19.56
C LYS A 383 4.72 -50.08 20.72
N GLY A 384 4.41 -50.34 21.90
CA GLY A 384 3.82 -51.43 22.70
C GLY A 384 4.63 -51.56 23.99
N ALA A 385 3.93 -51.81 25.05
CA ALA A 385 4.34 -52.05 26.42
C ALA A 385 4.25 -50.86 27.37
#